data_78a4f8f1324542d2035c65834f0c1c50
#
_entry.id   78a4f8f1324542d2035c65834f0c1c50
#
_cell.length_a   1.000
_cell.length_b   1.000
_cell.length_c   1.000
_cell.angle_alpha   90.00
_cell.angle_beta   90.00
_cell.angle_gamma   90.00
#
_symmetry.space_group_name_H-M   'P 1'
#
loop_
_entity.id
_entity.type
_entity.pdbx_description
1 polymer ?
#
loop_
_entity_poly.entity_id
_entity_poly.type
_entity_poly.pdbx_seq_one_letter_code
_entity_poly.pdbx_strand_id
1 'polypeptide(L)'
;MLPEDLESTPFPIIDTHAHYDDAAFDGCRDELLRQIYGYGVKKIINASVDLDSSAENCLALSRKYPFCLTAIGVHPETVEAGGTLDEQRLLSLCREPSVVAVGEIGLDYHYSDDKKAEQRDIFKRQCEIANELSLPVVIHDRDAHGDTLDIVSETRPKGVIHCFSGSTESALEYCRLGMYIGIGGVITFKNARKTVEVAAAVPMENILLETDAPYLSPVPYRGSLCNSAFIIKAAERIAEIKCIPVETVLKVAALNAARLFGNALKLN
;
A
#
# COMPACT_ATOMS: atom_id res chain seq x y z
N MET A 1 -13.74 -15.99 3.92
CA MET A 1 -14.15 -16.60 2.63
C MET A 1 -14.60 -15.50 1.70
N LEU A 2 -14.39 -15.66 0.38
CA LEU A 2 -14.87 -14.68 -0.59
C LEU A 2 -16.39 -14.69 -0.67
N PRO A 3 -17.06 -13.53 -0.85
CA PRO A 3 -18.48 -13.45 -1.10
C PRO A 3 -18.89 -14.25 -2.35
N GLU A 4 -20.02 -14.93 -2.32
CA GLU A 4 -20.51 -15.73 -3.45
C GLU A 4 -20.86 -14.88 -4.69
N ASP A 5 -21.23 -13.62 -4.46
CA ASP A 5 -21.57 -12.64 -5.51
C ASP A 5 -20.37 -11.90 -6.08
N LEU A 6 -19.15 -12.18 -5.60
CA LEU A 6 -17.94 -11.59 -6.12
C LEU A 6 -17.50 -12.31 -7.40
N GLU A 7 -17.81 -11.72 -8.55
CA GLU A 7 -17.45 -12.28 -9.86
C GLU A 7 -15.92 -12.27 -10.05
N SER A 8 -15.38 -13.41 -10.51
CA SER A 8 -13.95 -13.52 -10.82
C SER A 8 -13.58 -12.65 -12.02
N THR A 9 -12.36 -12.15 -12.02
CA THR A 9 -11.81 -11.40 -13.15
C THR A 9 -10.76 -12.23 -13.90
N PRO A 10 -10.77 -12.24 -15.25
CA PRO A 10 -9.70 -12.86 -16.03
C PRO A 10 -8.39 -12.04 -16.00
N PHE A 11 -8.46 -10.80 -15.50
CA PHE A 11 -7.32 -9.90 -15.44
C PHE A 11 -6.59 -10.04 -14.10
N PRO A 12 -5.25 -10.07 -14.11
CA PRO A 12 -4.49 -10.22 -12.89
C PRO A 12 -4.63 -8.99 -11.99
N ILE A 13 -4.85 -9.25 -10.70
CA ILE A 13 -4.89 -8.25 -9.65
C ILE A 13 -3.51 -8.21 -8.96
N ILE A 14 -2.98 -7.02 -8.77
CA ILE A 14 -1.84 -6.74 -7.88
C ILE A 14 -2.34 -5.84 -6.77
N ASP A 15 -2.14 -6.27 -5.52
CA ASP A 15 -2.40 -5.49 -4.32
C ASP A 15 -1.09 -4.90 -3.83
N THR A 16 -0.96 -3.58 -3.89
CA THR A 16 0.29 -2.92 -3.53
C THR A 16 0.41 -2.58 -2.05
N HIS A 17 -0.64 -2.84 -1.24
CA HIS A 17 -0.61 -2.62 0.19
C HIS A 17 -1.66 -3.43 0.94
N ALA A 18 -1.21 -4.33 1.82
CA ALA A 18 -2.05 -5.13 2.71
C ALA A 18 -1.26 -5.55 3.96
N HIS A 19 -1.98 -5.99 5.01
CA HIS A 19 -1.42 -6.49 6.28
C HIS A 19 -1.94 -7.90 6.57
N TYR A 20 -1.56 -8.88 5.74
CA TYR A 20 -1.96 -10.28 5.96
C TYR A 20 -1.29 -10.94 7.17
N ASP A 21 -0.32 -10.29 7.82
CA ASP A 21 0.24 -10.67 9.11
C ASP A 21 -0.66 -10.31 10.30
N ASP A 22 -1.65 -9.42 10.11
CA ASP A 22 -2.58 -8.96 11.14
C ASP A 22 -3.38 -10.13 11.76
N ALA A 23 -3.59 -10.06 13.08
CA ALA A 23 -4.34 -11.05 13.87
C ALA A 23 -5.80 -11.23 13.42
N ALA A 24 -6.38 -10.24 12.74
CA ALA A 24 -7.73 -10.34 12.17
C ALA A 24 -7.86 -11.49 11.15
N PHE A 25 -6.74 -11.96 10.58
CA PHE A 25 -6.71 -13.10 9.67
C PHE A 25 -6.45 -14.43 10.38
N ASP A 26 -6.24 -14.46 11.69
CA ASP A 26 -5.96 -15.70 12.40
C ASP A 26 -7.10 -16.72 12.21
N GLY A 27 -6.70 -17.96 11.96
CA GLY A 27 -7.65 -19.06 11.67
C GLY A 27 -8.21 -19.10 10.24
N CYS A 28 -8.08 -18.02 9.43
CA CYS A 28 -8.58 -18.02 8.03
C CYS A 28 -7.52 -17.63 6.99
N ARG A 29 -6.37 -17.10 7.39
CA ARG A 29 -5.33 -16.53 6.51
C ARG A 29 -4.93 -17.46 5.37
N ASP A 30 -4.59 -18.69 5.69
CA ASP A 30 -4.10 -19.65 4.70
C ASP A 30 -5.16 -20.01 3.66
N GLU A 31 -6.39 -20.21 4.10
CA GLU A 31 -7.50 -20.52 3.21
C GLU A 31 -7.85 -19.33 2.33
N LEU A 32 -7.91 -18.14 2.93
CA LEU A 32 -8.19 -16.89 2.22
C LEU A 32 -7.12 -16.60 1.14
N LEU A 33 -5.83 -16.71 1.47
CA LEU A 33 -4.74 -16.49 0.51
C LEU A 33 -4.82 -17.45 -0.68
N ARG A 34 -5.18 -18.72 -0.47
CA ARG A 34 -5.42 -19.68 -1.58
C ARG A 34 -6.63 -19.28 -2.43
N GLN A 35 -7.72 -18.86 -1.80
CA GLN A 35 -8.95 -18.44 -2.51
C GLN A 35 -8.69 -17.20 -3.37
N ILE A 36 -8.08 -16.14 -2.81
CA ILE A 36 -7.81 -14.91 -3.58
C ILE A 36 -6.82 -15.14 -4.73
N TYR A 37 -5.83 -16.03 -4.55
CA TYR A 37 -4.93 -16.40 -5.64
C TYR A 37 -5.68 -17.09 -6.79
N GLY A 38 -6.59 -18.01 -6.46
CA GLY A 38 -7.49 -18.67 -7.43
C GLY A 38 -8.45 -17.68 -8.10
N TYR A 39 -8.88 -16.65 -7.38
CA TYR A 39 -9.75 -15.59 -7.89
C TYR A 39 -9.07 -14.71 -8.96
N GLY A 40 -7.75 -14.51 -8.89
CA GLY A 40 -7.04 -13.67 -9.84
C GLY A 40 -6.01 -12.73 -9.20
N VAL A 41 -5.87 -12.71 -7.87
CA VAL A 41 -4.81 -11.97 -7.19
C VAL A 41 -3.47 -12.66 -7.42
N LYS A 42 -2.57 -12.03 -8.14
CA LYS A 42 -1.30 -12.63 -8.58
C LYS A 42 -0.10 -12.14 -7.78
N LYS A 43 -0.19 -10.95 -7.21
CA LYS A 43 0.84 -10.39 -6.34
C LYS A 43 0.20 -9.57 -5.22
N ILE A 44 0.81 -9.62 -4.04
CA ILE A 44 0.47 -8.80 -2.86
C ILE A 44 1.78 -8.26 -2.30
N ILE A 45 1.80 -6.98 -1.93
CA ILE A 45 2.85 -6.42 -1.08
C ILE A 45 2.27 -6.35 0.33
N ASN A 46 2.79 -7.20 1.22
CA ASN A 46 2.43 -7.23 2.63
C ASN A 46 3.35 -6.28 3.39
N ALA A 47 2.80 -5.23 4.00
CA ALA A 47 3.57 -4.20 4.67
C ALA A 47 3.71 -4.50 6.16
N SER A 48 4.93 -4.44 6.69
CA SER A 48 5.17 -4.54 8.12
C SER A 48 4.98 -3.19 8.81
N VAL A 49 4.62 -3.24 10.09
CA VAL A 49 4.48 -2.05 10.93
C VAL A 49 5.64 -1.88 11.92
N ASP A 50 6.41 -2.94 12.16
CA ASP A 50 7.62 -2.96 12.99
C ASP A 50 8.71 -3.86 12.38
N LEU A 51 9.93 -3.79 12.93
CA LEU A 51 11.07 -4.58 12.46
C LEU A 51 11.21 -5.94 13.17
N ASP A 52 10.31 -6.26 14.06
CA ASP A 52 10.34 -7.47 14.89
C ASP A 52 9.24 -8.46 14.46
N SER A 53 8.12 -8.48 15.17
CA SER A 53 7.08 -9.49 14.97
C SER A 53 6.36 -9.35 13.64
N SER A 54 6.02 -8.13 13.21
CA SER A 54 5.34 -7.90 11.94
C SER A 54 6.26 -8.22 10.76
N ALA A 55 7.52 -7.73 10.77
CA ALA A 55 8.48 -8.04 9.72
C ALA A 55 8.73 -9.55 9.58
N GLU A 56 8.93 -10.28 10.69
CA GLU A 56 9.15 -11.73 10.64
C GLU A 56 7.91 -12.48 10.10
N ASN A 57 6.70 -12.06 10.49
CA ASN A 57 5.46 -12.65 9.99
C ASN A 57 5.28 -12.37 8.47
N CYS A 58 5.55 -11.16 8.01
CA CYS A 58 5.51 -10.81 6.59
C CYS A 58 6.49 -11.66 5.78
N LEU A 59 7.73 -11.83 6.24
CA LEU A 59 8.73 -12.68 5.61
C LEU A 59 8.33 -14.17 5.63
N ALA A 60 7.74 -14.65 6.72
CA ALA A 60 7.22 -16.01 6.78
C ALA A 60 6.11 -16.26 5.75
N LEU A 61 5.21 -15.28 5.57
CA LEU A 61 4.18 -15.33 4.53
C LEU A 61 4.78 -15.36 3.13
N SER A 62 5.80 -14.54 2.85
CA SER A 62 6.48 -14.51 1.55
C SER A 62 7.20 -15.83 1.24
N ARG A 63 7.80 -16.49 2.25
CA ARG A 63 8.41 -17.82 2.09
C ARG A 63 7.36 -18.89 1.78
N LYS A 64 6.18 -18.80 2.41
CA LYS A 64 5.07 -19.76 2.21
C LYS A 64 4.30 -19.54 0.93
N TYR A 65 4.11 -18.28 0.54
CA TYR A 65 3.32 -17.86 -0.61
C TYR A 65 4.15 -16.96 -1.53
N PRO A 66 4.78 -17.49 -2.61
CA PRO A 66 5.67 -16.70 -3.48
C PRO A 66 5.00 -15.53 -4.23
N PHE A 67 3.68 -15.42 -4.17
CA PHE A 67 2.95 -14.27 -4.68
C PHE A 67 2.80 -13.14 -3.64
N CYS A 68 3.10 -13.39 -2.37
CA CYS A 68 3.22 -12.38 -1.33
C CYS A 68 4.66 -11.88 -1.28
N LEU A 69 4.83 -10.58 -1.49
CA LEU A 69 6.09 -9.86 -1.34
C LEU A 69 6.00 -9.01 -0.07
N THR A 70 7.10 -8.40 0.34
CA THR A 70 7.15 -7.70 1.62
C THR A 70 7.64 -6.27 1.44
N ALA A 71 7.03 -5.31 2.12
CA ALA A 71 7.59 -4.01 2.44
C ALA A 71 7.94 -3.98 3.94
N ILE A 72 9.14 -3.48 4.29
CA ILE A 72 9.62 -3.47 5.68
C ILE A 72 9.96 -2.07 6.12
N GLY A 73 9.37 -1.65 7.24
CA GLY A 73 9.61 -0.34 7.82
C GLY A 73 9.13 -0.23 9.27
N VAL A 74 9.32 0.96 9.85
CA VAL A 74 8.78 1.34 11.15
C VAL A 74 7.65 2.32 10.92
N HIS A 75 6.43 1.87 11.20
CA HIS A 75 5.20 2.64 11.04
C HIS A 75 5.10 3.76 12.10
N PRO A 76 4.48 4.91 11.81
CA PRO A 76 4.34 5.99 12.78
C PRO A 76 3.60 5.59 14.06
N GLU A 77 2.64 4.68 14.02
CA GLU A 77 1.98 4.17 15.25
C GLU A 77 2.96 3.39 16.14
N THR A 78 3.94 2.69 15.57
CA THR A 78 5.01 2.04 16.34
C THR A 78 5.88 3.08 17.05
N VAL A 79 6.18 4.21 16.40
CA VAL A 79 6.90 5.34 17.02
C VAL A 79 6.06 5.97 18.13
N GLU A 80 4.76 6.15 17.90
CA GLU A 80 3.82 6.66 18.92
C GLU A 80 3.79 5.76 20.16
N ALA A 81 3.86 4.46 19.99
CA ALA A 81 3.97 3.48 21.08
C ALA A 81 5.36 3.45 21.76
N GLY A 82 6.32 4.29 21.35
CA GLY A 82 7.67 4.39 21.91
C GLY A 82 8.71 3.52 21.20
N GLY A 83 8.37 2.95 20.04
CA GLY A 83 9.33 2.25 19.18
C GLY A 83 10.32 3.20 18.52
N THR A 84 11.48 2.67 18.16
CA THR A 84 12.58 3.40 17.53
C THR A 84 13.06 2.69 16.27
N LEU A 85 13.83 3.38 15.45
CA LEU A 85 14.43 2.79 14.24
C LEU A 85 15.77 2.10 14.59
N ASP A 86 15.81 0.78 14.45
CA ASP A 86 17.08 0.04 14.36
C ASP A 86 17.50 -0.02 12.87
N GLU A 87 18.39 0.89 12.47
CA GLU A 87 18.86 0.99 11.08
C GLU A 87 19.57 -0.29 10.62
N GLN A 88 20.36 -0.92 11.49
CA GLN A 88 21.10 -2.14 11.11
C GLN A 88 20.14 -3.30 10.87
N ARG A 89 19.12 -3.40 11.71
CA ARG A 89 18.04 -4.39 11.55
C ARG A 89 17.27 -4.15 10.25
N LEU A 90 16.85 -2.91 9.98
CA LEU A 90 16.17 -2.54 8.73
C LEU A 90 17.02 -2.90 7.50
N LEU A 91 18.30 -2.50 7.48
CA LEU A 91 19.24 -2.80 6.40
C LEU A 91 19.42 -4.31 6.20
N SER A 92 19.43 -5.09 7.28
CA SER A 92 19.54 -6.55 7.21
C SER A 92 18.28 -7.18 6.59
N LEU A 93 17.10 -6.77 7.06
CA LEU A 93 15.82 -7.29 6.58
C LEU A 93 15.56 -6.92 5.11
N CYS A 94 15.94 -5.71 4.70
CA CYS A 94 15.80 -5.26 3.31
C CYS A 94 16.68 -6.01 2.30
N ARG A 95 17.60 -6.87 2.74
CA ARG A 95 18.37 -7.77 1.85
C ARG A 95 17.65 -9.09 1.53
N GLU A 96 16.57 -9.38 2.21
CA GLU A 96 15.76 -10.58 1.93
C GLU A 96 15.16 -10.48 0.52
N PRO A 97 15.24 -11.54 -0.32
CA PRO A 97 14.82 -11.48 -1.73
C PRO A 97 13.34 -11.14 -1.97
N SER A 98 12.49 -11.37 -0.97
CA SER A 98 11.07 -11.06 -1.03
C SER A 98 10.74 -9.60 -0.68
N VAL A 99 11.73 -8.84 -0.17
CA VAL A 99 11.54 -7.43 0.19
C VAL A 99 11.69 -6.56 -1.04
N VAL A 100 10.64 -5.82 -1.37
CA VAL A 100 10.55 -5.00 -2.59
C VAL A 100 10.40 -3.51 -2.30
N ALA A 101 10.25 -3.12 -1.05
CA ALA A 101 10.10 -1.72 -0.62
C ALA A 101 10.53 -1.52 0.83
N VAL A 102 10.86 -0.29 1.18
CA VAL A 102 10.89 0.18 2.57
C VAL A 102 9.49 0.72 2.89
N GLY A 103 8.82 0.12 3.86
CA GLY A 103 7.44 0.45 4.22
C GLY A 103 6.78 -0.63 5.13
N GLU A 104 5.78 -0.26 5.89
CA GLU A 104 5.10 1.02 5.84
C GLU A 104 5.84 2.05 6.71
N ILE A 105 6.05 3.24 6.17
CA ILE A 105 6.74 4.35 6.85
C ILE A 105 5.93 5.63 6.67
N GLY A 106 6.14 6.65 7.46
CA GLY A 106 5.43 7.92 7.23
C GLY A 106 5.05 8.65 8.50
N LEU A 107 3.92 9.37 8.43
CA LEU A 107 3.43 10.24 9.50
C LEU A 107 1.95 9.99 9.78
N ASP A 108 1.60 9.90 11.07
CA ASP A 108 0.21 9.84 11.54
C ASP A 108 0.04 10.83 12.71
N TYR A 109 -0.73 11.89 12.49
CA TYR A 109 -1.01 12.92 13.49
C TYR A 109 -2.44 12.84 14.03
N HIS A 110 -3.14 11.74 13.69
CA HIS A 110 -4.56 11.61 14.03
C HIS A 110 -4.80 11.45 15.52
N TYR A 111 -3.93 10.72 16.23
CA TYR A 111 -4.17 10.36 17.62
C TYR A 111 -3.45 11.29 18.61
N SER A 112 -2.29 11.84 18.25
CA SER A 112 -1.48 12.64 19.15
C SER A 112 -0.51 13.55 18.37
N ASP A 113 -0.12 14.63 19.04
CA ASP A 113 0.92 15.55 18.55
C ASP A 113 2.27 15.34 19.24
N ASP A 114 2.33 14.46 20.23
CA ASP A 114 3.45 14.37 21.16
C ASP A 114 4.72 13.82 20.52
N LYS A 115 4.59 12.99 19.46
CA LYS A 115 5.68 12.31 18.79
C LYS A 115 5.97 12.79 17.36
N LYS A 116 5.42 13.95 16.96
CA LYS A 116 5.60 14.47 15.59
C LYS A 116 7.07 14.60 15.19
N ALA A 117 7.92 15.10 16.07
CA ALA A 117 9.34 15.27 15.78
C ALA A 117 10.02 13.91 15.54
N GLU A 118 9.80 12.95 16.43
CA GLU A 118 10.36 11.61 16.31
C GLU A 118 9.84 10.88 15.06
N GLN A 119 8.53 10.99 14.76
CA GLN A 119 7.97 10.43 13.53
C GLN A 119 8.63 11.03 12.29
N ARG A 120 8.82 12.36 12.23
CA ARG A 120 9.49 13.05 11.11
C ARG A 120 10.93 12.59 10.93
N ASP A 121 11.71 12.53 12.02
CA ASP A 121 13.10 12.11 11.96
C ASP A 121 13.24 10.67 11.48
N ILE A 122 12.43 9.75 12.02
CA ILE A 122 12.41 8.34 11.64
C ILE A 122 11.94 8.18 10.19
N PHE A 123 10.89 8.88 9.78
CA PHE A 123 10.39 8.82 8.40
C PHE A 123 11.44 9.30 7.40
N LYS A 124 12.04 10.47 7.65
CA LYS A 124 13.12 11.02 6.82
C LYS A 124 14.27 10.03 6.69
N ARG A 125 14.74 9.49 7.82
CA ARG A 125 15.84 8.53 7.81
C ARG A 125 15.52 7.26 7.04
N GLN A 126 14.32 6.73 7.12
CA GLN A 126 13.89 5.57 6.34
C GLN A 126 13.80 5.87 4.84
N CYS A 127 13.40 7.08 4.43
CA CYS A 127 13.47 7.51 3.03
C CYS A 127 14.92 7.55 2.50
N GLU A 128 15.87 8.05 3.31
CA GLU A 128 17.29 8.07 2.97
C GLU A 128 17.84 6.64 2.79
N ILE A 129 17.53 5.73 3.74
CA ILE A 129 17.91 4.32 3.66
C ILE A 129 17.31 3.65 2.40
N ALA A 130 16.05 3.92 2.07
CA ALA A 130 15.43 3.41 0.87
C ALA A 130 16.19 3.86 -0.40
N ASN A 131 16.61 5.13 -0.46
CA ASN A 131 17.43 5.65 -1.56
C ASN A 131 18.80 4.97 -1.63
N GLU A 132 19.49 4.76 -0.49
CA GLU A 132 20.76 4.05 -0.40
C GLU A 132 20.64 2.61 -0.95
N LEU A 133 19.53 1.94 -0.65
CA LEU A 133 19.22 0.58 -1.11
C LEU A 133 18.63 0.53 -2.52
N SER A 134 18.30 1.67 -3.12
CA SER A 134 17.55 1.75 -4.38
C SER A 134 16.21 1.03 -4.34
N LEU A 135 15.58 0.96 -3.17
CA LEU A 135 14.24 0.43 -2.97
C LEU A 135 13.21 1.57 -2.98
N PRO A 136 12.00 1.33 -3.50
CA PRO A 136 10.90 2.29 -3.34
C PRO A 136 10.38 2.32 -1.91
N VAL A 137 9.61 3.35 -1.59
CA VAL A 137 8.93 3.50 -0.30
C VAL A 137 7.42 3.31 -0.42
N VAL A 138 6.79 2.78 0.63
CA VAL A 138 5.33 2.78 0.83
C VAL A 138 5.03 3.68 2.01
N ILE A 139 4.35 4.81 1.72
CA ILE A 139 4.20 5.92 2.68
C ILE A 139 2.78 6.00 3.21
N HIS A 140 2.67 5.97 4.54
CA HIS A 140 1.50 6.34 5.32
C HIS A 140 1.43 7.85 5.53
N ASP A 141 0.27 8.44 5.31
CA ASP A 141 0.05 9.88 5.50
C ASP A 141 -1.36 10.13 6.05
N ARG A 142 -1.47 10.33 7.35
CA ARG A 142 -2.74 10.63 7.99
C ARG A 142 -2.68 11.90 8.82
N ASP A 143 -3.49 12.90 8.41
CA ASP A 143 -3.54 14.23 9.02
C ASP A 143 -2.17 14.96 9.07
N ALA A 144 -1.21 14.55 8.20
CA ALA A 144 0.18 15.01 8.17
C ALA A 144 0.66 15.50 6.78
N HIS A 145 -0.26 15.76 5.85
CA HIS A 145 0.02 15.97 4.42
C HIS A 145 1.12 16.99 4.10
N GLY A 146 1.20 18.10 4.87
CA GLY A 146 2.22 19.14 4.69
C GLY A 146 3.62 18.61 4.98
N ASP A 147 3.81 18.04 6.16
CA ASP A 147 5.09 17.51 6.62
C ASP A 147 5.54 16.32 5.77
N THR A 148 4.59 15.47 5.35
CA THR A 148 4.88 14.34 4.44
C THR A 148 5.39 14.86 3.10
N LEU A 149 4.74 15.86 2.51
CA LEU A 149 5.17 16.44 1.24
C LEU A 149 6.54 17.12 1.36
N ASP A 150 6.81 17.81 2.46
CA ASP A 150 8.11 18.45 2.72
C ASP A 150 9.23 17.41 2.75
N ILE A 151 9.06 16.31 3.52
CA ILE A 151 10.07 15.25 3.63
C ILE A 151 10.27 14.54 2.29
N VAL A 152 9.20 14.22 1.56
CA VAL A 152 9.29 13.62 0.22
C VAL A 152 9.99 14.56 -0.77
N SER A 153 9.72 15.87 -0.70
CA SER A 153 10.37 16.87 -1.54
C SER A 153 11.86 17.03 -1.24
N GLU A 154 12.26 16.88 0.03
CA GLU A 154 13.64 16.95 0.47
C GLU A 154 14.42 15.68 0.09
N THR A 155 13.88 14.50 0.43
CA THR A 155 14.58 13.21 0.30
C THR A 155 14.47 12.58 -1.09
N ARG A 156 13.44 12.96 -1.87
CA ARG A 156 13.21 12.49 -3.25
C ARG A 156 13.19 10.97 -3.40
N PRO A 157 12.49 10.21 -2.56
CA PRO A 157 12.39 8.77 -2.75
C PRO A 157 11.51 8.44 -3.97
N LYS A 158 11.68 7.25 -4.55
CA LYS A 158 10.66 6.67 -5.42
C LYS A 158 9.66 5.93 -4.54
N GLY A 159 8.35 6.00 -4.84
CA GLY A 159 7.42 5.30 -3.98
C GLY A 159 5.96 5.59 -4.28
N VAL A 160 5.13 5.25 -3.32
CA VAL A 160 3.69 5.46 -3.32
C VAL A 160 3.24 6.09 -2.01
N ILE A 161 2.35 7.07 -2.09
CA ILE A 161 1.54 7.50 -0.93
C ILE A 161 0.34 6.56 -0.91
N HIS A 162 0.35 5.61 0.03
CA HIS A 162 -0.72 4.64 0.13
C HIS A 162 -1.99 5.28 0.72
N CYS A 163 -3.16 4.70 0.44
CA CYS A 163 -4.47 5.13 0.93
C CYS A 163 -4.69 6.65 0.88
N PHE A 164 -4.27 7.27 -0.23
CA PHE A 164 -4.16 8.72 -0.34
C PHE A 164 -5.48 9.44 -0.01
N SER A 165 -5.41 10.35 0.98
CA SER A 165 -6.56 11.10 1.51
C SER A 165 -6.43 12.63 1.38
N GLY A 166 -5.33 13.11 0.79
CA GLY A 166 -5.03 14.53 0.60
C GLY A 166 -5.86 15.21 -0.49
N SER A 167 -5.42 16.41 -0.88
CA SER A 167 -6.06 17.20 -1.94
C SER A 167 -5.61 16.78 -3.35
N THR A 168 -6.37 17.19 -4.36
CA THR A 168 -5.98 16.99 -5.77
C THR A 168 -4.67 17.69 -6.10
N GLU A 169 -4.44 18.87 -5.53
CA GLU A 169 -3.21 19.65 -5.73
C GLU A 169 -2.00 18.91 -5.19
N SER A 170 -2.09 18.37 -3.96
CA SER A 170 -1.00 17.60 -3.37
C SER A 170 -0.77 16.27 -4.10
N ALA A 171 -1.82 15.59 -4.58
CA ALA A 171 -1.69 14.40 -5.41
C ALA A 171 -0.90 14.68 -6.71
N LEU A 172 -1.23 15.76 -7.40
CA LEU A 172 -0.52 16.18 -8.61
C LEU A 172 0.92 16.59 -8.34
N GLU A 173 1.19 17.19 -7.17
CA GLU A 173 2.56 17.50 -6.75
C GLU A 173 3.37 16.23 -6.50
N TYR A 174 2.82 15.24 -5.78
CA TYR A 174 3.46 13.93 -5.65
C TYR A 174 3.75 13.28 -7.01
N CYS A 175 2.82 13.37 -7.98
CA CYS A 175 3.06 12.86 -9.33
C CYS A 175 4.24 13.59 -10.02
N ARG A 176 4.38 14.91 -9.87
CA ARG A 176 5.54 15.68 -10.39
C ARG A 176 6.85 15.27 -9.75
N LEU A 177 6.81 14.84 -8.47
CA LEU A 177 7.96 14.30 -7.75
C LEU A 177 8.29 12.85 -8.16
N GLY A 178 7.50 12.23 -9.04
CA GLY A 178 7.68 10.86 -9.51
C GLY A 178 7.06 9.80 -8.61
N MET A 179 6.23 10.20 -7.65
CA MET A 179 5.50 9.29 -6.77
C MET A 179 4.23 8.77 -7.43
N TYR A 180 3.78 7.63 -6.93
CA TYR A 180 2.46 7.06 -7.24
C TYR A 180 1.46 7.39 -6.14
N ILE A 181 0.17 7.29 -6.51
CA ILE A 181 -0.97 7.49 -5.61
C ILE A 181 -1.70 6.15 -5.44
N GLY A 182 -1.73 5.65 -4.20
CA GLY A 182 -2.46 4.45 -3.82
C GLY A 182 -3.95 4.74 -3.67
N ILE A 183 -4.78 3.97 -4.37
CA ILE A 183 -6.24 4.08 -4.31
C ILE A 183 -6.84 2.71 -4.03
N GLY A 184 -7.53 2.61 -2.89
CA GLY A 184 -8.18 1.39 -2.42
C GLY A 184 -9.71 1.49 -2.33
N GLY A 185 -10.29 0.64 -1.49
CA GLY A 185 -11.73 0.51 -1.30
C GLY A 185 -12.46 1.79 -0.89
N VAL A 186 -11.75 2.74 -0.29
CA VAL A 186 -12.28 4.05 0.16
C VAL A 186 -12.97 4.81 -0.97
N ILE A 187 -12.52 4.69 -2.23
CA ILE A 187 -13.11 5.37 -3.39
C ILE A 187 -14.58 5.02 -3.62
N THR A 188 -15.03 3.88 -3.07
CA THR A 188 -16.43 3.41 -3.17
C THR A 188 -17.35 3.97 -2.08
N PHE A 189 -16.81 4.68 -1.07
CA PHE A 189 -17.59 5.15 0.06
C PHE A 189 -18.46 6.35 -0.32
N LYS A 190 -19.62 6.49 0.33
CA LYS A 190 -20.55 7.59 0.08
C LYS A 190 -19.94 8.98 0.29
N ASN A 191 -18.98 9.10 1.20
CA ASN A 191 -18.29 10.34 1.55
C ASN A 191 -16.91 10.48 0.89
N ALA A 192 -16.58 9.66 -0.10
CA ALA A 192 -15.26 9.62 -0.76
C ALA A 192 -15.04 10.75 -1.80
N ARG A 193 -15.70 11.90 -1.65
CA ARG A 193 -15.64 12.99 -2.64
C ARG A 193 -14.20 13.37 -3.02
N LYS A 194 -13.33 13.57 -2.03
CA LYS A 194 -11.91 13.93 -2.29
C LYS A 194 -11.18 12.85 -3.09
N THR A 195 -11.32 11.58 -2.69
CA THR A 195 -10.68 10.45 -3.40
C THR A 195 -11.18 10.33 -4.84
N VAL A 196 -12.47 10.61 -5.09
CA VAL A 196 -13.04 10.65 -6.44
C VAL A 196 -12.44 11.80 -7.27
N GLU A 197 -12.32 13.00 -6.70
CA GLU A 197 -11.69 14.17 -7.35
C GLU A 197 -10.21 13.87 -7.69
N VAL A 198 -9.47 13.27 -6.76
CA VAL A 198 -8.08 12.82 -6.97
C VAL A 198 -8.01 11.78 -8.09
N ALA A 199 -8.83 10.73 -8.03
CA ALA A 199 -8.85 9.71 -9.07
C ALA A 199 -9.19 10.27 -10.45
N ALA A 200 -10.07 11.28 -10.54
CA ALA A 200 -10.38 11.94 -11.80
C ALA A 200 -9.17 12.71 -12.38
N ALA A 201 -8.42 13.41 -11.53
CA ALA A 201 -7.34 14.32 -11.93
C ALA A 201 -5.99 13.64 -12.16
N VAL A 202 -5.64 12.64 -11.32
CA VAL A 202 -4.34 11.93 -11.39
C VAL A 202 -4.29 11.07 -12.66
N PRO A 203 -3.22 11.15 -13.49
CA PRO A 203 -3.05 10.26 -14.65
C PRO A 203 -3.07 8.77 -14.22
N MET A 204 -3.68 7.91 -15.06
CA MET A 204 -3.77 6.47 -14.75
C MET A 204 -2.37 5.85 -14.54
N GLU A 205 -1.37 6.38 -15.21
CA GLU A 205 0.05 5.98 -15.12
C GLU A 205 0.68 6.25 -13.75
N ASN A 206 0.02 7.03 -12.89
CA ASN A 206 0.46 7.34 -11.53
C ASN A 206 -0.44 6.71 -10.46
N ILE A 207 -1.44 5.89 -10.83
CA ILE A 207 -2.33 5.23 -9.87
C ILE A 207 -1.86 3.79 -9.63
N LEU A 208 -1.80 3.41 -8.35
CA LEU A 208 -1.68 2.03 -7.88
C LEU A 208 -2.99 1.60 -7.22
N LEU A 209 -3.29 0.30 -7.30
CA LEU A 209 -4.44 -0.31 -6.64
C LEU A 209 -3.98 -1.08 -5.39
N GLU A 210 -4.74 -0.95 -4.33
CA GLU A 210 -4.44 -1.55 -3.03
C GLU A 210 -5.73 -1.84 -2.25
N THR A 211 -5.60 -2.47 -1.09
CA THR A 211 -6.74 -2.72 -0.20
C THR A 211 -6.62 -2.10 1.17
N ASP A 212 -5.45 -2.10 1.75
CA ASP A 212 -5.22 -1.90 3.19
C ASP A 212 -5.89 -3.01 4.03
N ALA A 213 -5.95 -4.23 3.48
CA ALA A 213 -6.55 -5.38 4.17
C ALA A 213 -5.81 -5.71 5.48
N PRO A 214 -6.53 -5.96 6.58
CA PRO A 214 -7.93 -6.35 6.74
C PRO A 214 -8.96 -5.21 6.77
N TYR A 215 -8.53 -3.97 6.62
CA TYR A 215 -9.32 -2.76 6.82
C TYR A 215 -9.98 -2.29 5.51
N LEU A 216 -10.79 -1.23 5.60
CA LEU A 216 -11.30 -0.41 4.50
C LEU A 216 -12.05 -1.17 3.39
N SER A 217 -12.77 -2.26 3.72
CA SER A 217 -13.59 -3.01 2.77
C SER A 217 -14.47 -2.08 1.93
N PRO A 218 -14.49 -2.24 0.58
CA PRO A 218 -15.30 -1.41 -0.31
C PRO A 218 -16.81 -1.68 -0.16
N VAL A 219 -17.62 -0.80 -0.73
CA VAL A 219 -19.04 -1.09 -0.97
C VAL A 219 -19.14 -2.15 -2.09
N PRO A 220 -20.02 -3.19 -1.97
CA PRO A 220 -21.04 -3.36 -0.93
C PRO A 220 -20.56 -4.07 0.35
N TYR A 221 -19.31 -4.45 0.45
CA TYR A 221 -18.76 -5.33 1.50
C TYR A 221 -18.33 -4.59 2.78
N ARG A 222 -18.85 -3.38 3.03
CA ARG A 222 -18.55 -2.61 4.25
C ARG A 222 -18.81 -3.41 5.53
N GLY A 223 -17.81 -3.40 6.45
CA GLY A 223 -17.91 -4.12 7.72
C GLY A 223 -17.48 -5.59 7.67
N SER A 224 -17.16 -6.13 6.49
CA SER A 224 -16.52 -7.44 6.36
C SER A 224 -15.00 -7.33 6.46
N LEU A 225 -14.32 -8.45 6.64
CA LEU A 225 -12.88 -8.56 6.57
C LEU A 225 -12.41 -8.25 5.14
N CYS A 226 -11.62 -7.19 4.95
CA CYS A 226 -11.11 -6.82 3.64
C CYS A 226 -10.10 -7.83 3.14
N ASN A 227 -10.01 -7.97 1.82
CA ASN A 227 -9.03 -8.84 1.16
C ASN A 227 -8.74 -8.34 -0.26
N SER A 228 -7.64 -8.80 -0.84
CA SER A 228 -7.12 -8.31 -2.12
C SER A 228 -8.04 -8.57 -3.33
N ALA A 229 -8.98 -9.52 -3.24
CA ALA A 229 -9.97 -9.71 -4.32
C ALA A 229 -10.94 -8.52 -4.43
N PHE A 230 -11.10 -7.74 -3.36
CA PHE A 230 -11.96 -6.56 -3.35
C PHE A 230 -11.41 -5.37 -4.14
N ILE A 231 -10.15 -5.42 -4.59
CA ILE A 231 -9.57 -4.43 -5.52
C ILE A 231 -10.44 -4.22 -6.75
N ILE A 232 -11.14 -5.25 -7.21
CA ILE A 232 -12.03 -5.14 -8.36
C ILE A 232 -13.06 -4.01 -8.18
N LYS A 233 -13.57 -3.78 -6.96
CA LYS A 233 -14.55 -2.72 -6.68
C LYS A 233 -13.94 -1.32 -6.76
N ALA A 234 -12.69 -1.15 -6.35
CA ALA A 234 -11.96 0.10 -6.56
C ALA A 234 -11.67 0.32 -8.05
N ALA A 235 -11.25 -0.73 -8.77
CA ALA A 235 -11.00 -0.67 -10.21
C ALA A 235 -12.25 -0.33 -11.02
N GLU A 236 -13.41 -0.94 -10.71
CA GLU A 236 -14.72 -0.61 -11.31
C GLU A 236 -15.04 0.88 -11.11
N ARG A 237 -14.86 1.38 -9.90
CA ARG A 237 -15.14 2.79 -9.60
C ARG A 237 -14.21 3.75 -10.33
N ILE A 238 -12.92 3.45 -10.43
CA ILE A 238 -11.96 4.25 -11.20
C ILE A 238 -12.31 4.21 -12.70
N ALA A 239 -12.70 3.05 -13.23
CA ALA A 239 -13.13 2.88 -14.61
C ALA A 239 -14.32 3.78 -14.96
N GLU A 240 -15.34 3.85 -14.08
CA GLU A 240 -16.46 4.77 -14.21
C GLU A 240 -16.01 6.24 -14.23
N ILE A 241 -15.17 6.65 -13.26
CA ILE A 241 -14.69 8.03 -13.11
C ILE A 241 -13.89 8.48 -14.35
N LYS A 242 -13.03 7.59 -14.86
CA LYS A 242 -12.14 7.87 -16.00
C LYS A 242 -12.78 7.57 -17.36
N CYS A 243 -13.99 7.01 -17.40
CA CYS A 243 -14.67 6.56 -18.62
C CYS A 243 -13.80 5.61 -19.47
N ILE A 244 -13.14 4.64 -18.84
CA ILE A 244 -12.31 3.61 -19.48
C ILE A 244 -12.73 2.20 -19.02
N PRO A 245 -12.42 1.12 -19.77
CA PRO A 245 -12.72 -0.25 -19.33
C PRO A 245 -12.01 -0.62 -18.03
N VAL A 246 -12.65 -1.39 -17.15
CA VAL A 246 -12.06 -1.88 -15.89
C VAL A 246 -10.78 -2.69 -16.13
N GLU A 247 -10.74 -3.47 -17.20
CA GLU A 247 -9.54 -4.21 -17.63
C GLU A 247 -8.35 -3.29 -17.89
N THR A 248 -8.59 -2.09 -18.44
CA THR A 248 -7.55 -1.08 -18.67
C THR A 248 -7.01 -0.56 -17.34
N VAL A 249 -7.90 -0.32 -16.36
CA VAL A 249 -7.49 0.10 -15.01
C VAL A 249 -6.59 -0.96 -14.37
N LEU A 250 -7.02 -2.22 -14.33
CA LEU A 250 -6.26 -3.32 -13.76
C LEU A 250 -4.91 -3.51 -14.46
N LYS A 251 -4.91 -3.49 -15.79
CA LYS A 251 -3.69 -3.67 -16.59
C LYS A 251 -2.68 -2.54 -16.37
N VAL A 252 -3.13 -1.27 -16.39
CA VAL A 252 -2.23 -0.13 -16.21
C VAL A 252 -1.70 -0.10 -14.78
N ALA A 253 -2.54 -0.34 -13.76
CA ALA A 253 -2.11 -0.42 -12.38
C ALA A 253 -1.07 -1.54 -12.15
N ALA A 254 -1.26 -2.71 -12.76
CA ALA A 254 -0.28 -3.80 -12.70
C ALA A 254 1.06 -3.42 -13.36
N LEU A 255 1.03 -2.71 -14.49
CA LEU A 255 2.26 -2.19 -15.13
C LEU A 255 2.94 -1.13 -14.26
N ASN A 256 2.18 -0.25 -13.61
CA ASN A 256 2.71 0.76 -12.69
C ASN A 256 3.40 0.08 -11.48
N ALA A 257 2.75 -0.92 -10.88
CA ALA A 257 3.33 -1.70 -9.79
C ALA A 257 4.65 -2.37 -10.21
N ALA A 258 4.70 -2.98 -11.40
CA ALA A 258 5.93 -3.58 -11.93
C ALA A 258 7.02 -2.53 -12.22
N ARG A 259 6.67 -1.31 -12.63
CA ARG A 259 7.63 -0.22 -12.83
C ARG A 259 8.21 0.27 -11.51
N LEU A 260 7.38 0.39 -10.47
CA LEU A 260 7.81 0.90 -9.17
C LEU A 260 8.61 -0.16 -8.40
N PHE A 261 8.05 -1.35 -8.22
CA PHE A 261 8.59 -2.39 -7.34
C PHE A 261 9.47 -3.43 -8.07
N GLY A 262 9.65 -3.26 -9.38
CA GLY A 262 10.59 -4.05 -10.17
C GLY A 262 10.06 -5.40 -10.65
N ASN A 263 11.00 -6.26 -11.08
CA ASN A 263 10.70 -7.50 -11.78
C ASN A 263 9.90 -8.53 -10.95
N ALA A 264 9.95 -8.44 -9.62
CA ALA A 264 9.21 -9.34 -8.74
C ALA A 264 7.68 -9.24 -8.92
N LEU A 265 7.18 -8.09 -9.40
CA LEU A 265 5.78 -7.86 -9.70
C LEU A 265 5.42 -8.04 -11.18
N LYS A 266 6.37 -8.35 -12.06
CA LYS A 266 6.04 -8.70 -13.46
C LYS A 266 5.19 -9.96 -13.50
N LEU A 267 4.10 -9.86 -14.24
CA LEU A 267 3.24 -10.99 -14.57
C LEU A 267 3.75 -11.61 -15.86
N ASN A 268 4.03 -12.90 -15.84
CA ASN A 268 4.47 -13.67 -17.01
C ASN A 268 3.33 -13.88 -17.99
#